data_869965ef3cd5863d1d254322bafd65da
#
_entry.id   869965ef3cd5863d1d254322bafd65da
#
_cell.length_a   1.000
_cell.length_b   1.000
_cell.length_c   1.000
_cell.angle_alpha   90.00
_cell.angle_beta   90.00
_cell.angle_gamma   90.00
#
_symmetry.space_group_name_H-M   'P 1'
#
loop_
_entity.id
_entity.type
_entity.pdbx_description
1 polymer ?
#
loop_
_entity_poly.entity_id
_entity_poly.type
_entity_poly.pdbx_seq_one_letter_code
_entity_poly.pdbx_strand_id
1 'polypeptide(L)'
;MTDLKGIGMTSQRTRNRLVERLREQGITDPSVLTAINEVPRHIFVDEALAQRAYEDTSLPIGFNQTISQPFIVALMTQILLEVKPRVVLEVGTGSGYQTAVLSKFCDQLYSVERISDLVKKARQRLRALSIDNAIIYHSDGFEGLEKHAPYDLSLIHI
;
A
#
# COMPACT_ATOMS: atom_id res chain seq x y z
N MET A 1 21.27 -2.92 0.64
CA MET A 1 20.41 -3.84 -0.12
C MET A 1 19.16 -4.08 0.72
N THR A 2 17.99 -3.70 0.24
CA THR A 2 16.73 -3.85 1.02
C THR A 2 16.39 -5.34 1.09
N ASP A 3 16.28 -5.89 2.30
CA ASP A 3 15.90 -7.30 2.48
C ASP A 3 14.38 -7.49 2.24
N LEU A 4 14.04 -7.86 1.02
CA LEU A 4 12.64 -8.09 0.61
C LEU A 4 12.05 -9.38 1.21
N LYS A 5 12.89 -10.35 1.55
CA LYS A 5 12.45 -11.64 2.11
C LYS A 5 12.14 -11.57 3.59
N GLY A 6 12.89 -10.74 4.31
CA GLY A 6 12.76 -10.59 5.76
C GLY A 6 13.28 -11.78 6.57
N ILE A 7 13.66 -11.52 7.81
CA ILE A 7 14.15 -12.50 8.78
C ILE A 7 13.41 -12.28 10.11
N GLY A 8 13.21 -13.34 10.88
CA GLY A 8 12.58 -13.25 12.21
C GLY A 8 11.14 -12.67 12.13
N MET A 9 10.90 -11.52 12.75
CA MET A 9 9.59 -10.87 12.79
C MET A 9 9.13 -10.29 11.44
N THR A 10 10.01 -10.23 10.44
CA THR A 10 9.68 -9.80 9.06
C THR A 10 9.61 -10.99 8.08
N SER A 11 9.77 -12.21 8.57
CA SER A 11 9.82 -13.45 7.79
C SER A 11 8.47 -13.80 7.15
N GLN A 12 8.52 -14.71 6.18
CA GLN A 12 7.33 -15.28 5.55
C GLN A 12 6.35 -15.90 6.55
N ARG A 13 6.87 -16.55 7.60
CA ARG A 13 6.03 -17.11 8.67
C ARG A 13 5.20 -16.03 9.38
N THR A 14 5.79 -14.87 9.63
CA THR A 14 5.08 -13.75 10.27
C THR A 14 4.03 -13.15 9.33
N ARG A 15 4.34 -13.06 8.03
CA ARG A 15 3.35 -12.63 7.01
C ARG A 15 2.16 -13.59 6.94
N ASN A 16 2.42 -14.89 6.95
CA ASN A 16 1.36 -15.91 6.94
C ASN A 16 0.43 -15.77 8.17
N ARG A 17 0.99 -15.48 9.35
CA ARG A 17 0.18 -15.23 10.56
C ARG A 17 -0.70 -13.99 10.44
N LEU A 18 -0.19 -12.92 9.80
CA LEU A 18 -1.01 -11.75 9.52
C LEU A 18 -2.17 -12.13 8.59
N VAL A 19 -1.91 -12.86 7.51
CA VAL A 19 -2.94 -13.29 6.56
C VAL A 19 -4.04 -14.12 7.22
N GLU A 20 -3.68 -15.07 8.10
CA GLU A 20 -4.67 -15.85 8.85
C GLU A 20 -5.54 -14.95 9.76
N ARG A 21 -4.93 -13.99 10.45
CA ARG A 21 -5.67 -13.01 11.26
C ARG A 21 -6.64 -12.19 10.43
N LEU A 22 -6.22 -11.71 9.26
CA LEU A 22 -7.08 -10.95 8.35
C LEU A 22 -8.26 -11.79 7.85
N ARG A 23 -8.03 -13.07 7.57
CA ARG A 23 -9.10 -14.02 7.21
C ARG A 23 -10.11 -14.19 8.35
N GLU A 24 -9.65 -14.35 9.58
CA GLU A 24 -10.48 -14.43 10.78
C GLU A 24 -11.31 -13.16 11.02
N GLN A 25 -10.78 -11.99 10.62
CA GLN A 25 -11.46 -10.69 10.70
C GLN A 25 -12.45 -10.43 9.54
N GLY A 26 -12.57 -11.32 8.58
CA GLY A 26 -13.58 -11.24 7.51
C GLY A 26 -13.04 -10.79 6.14
N ILE A 27 -11.72 -10.77 5.94
CA ILE A 27 -11.16 -10.63 4.57
C ILE A 27 -11.29 -11.98 3.87
N THR A 28 -12.16 -12.04 2.88
CA THR A 28 -12.55 -13.30 2.21
C THR A 28 -11.94 -13.45 0.81
N ASP A 29 -11.52 -12.36 0.17
CA ASP A 29 -10.94 -12.41 -1.16
C ASP A 29 -9.52 -13.03 -1.13
N PRO A 30 -9.31 -14.21 -1.75
CA PRO A 30 -8.01 -14.87 -1.72
C PRO A 30 -6.90 -14.07 -2.42
N SER A 31 -7.24 -13.27 -3.45
CA SER A 31 -6.28 -12.47 -4.19
C SER A 31 -5.75 -11.31 -3.34
N VAL A 32 -6.63 -10.70 -2.52
CA VAL A 32 -6.25 -9.67 -1.55
C VAL A 32 -5.32 -10.24 -0.50
N LEU A 33 -5.66 -11.39 0.08
CA LEU A 33 -4.82 -12.07 1.07
C LEU A 33 -3.45 -12.44 0.49
N THR A 34 -3.41 -12.89 -0.76
CA THR A 34 -2.16 -13.17 -1.48
C THR A 34 -1.33 -11.89 -1.66
N ALA A 35 -1.93 -10.80 -2.09
CA ALA A 35 -1.24 -9.52 -2.27
C ALA A 35 -0.64 -8.99 -0.96
N ILE A 36 -1.38 -9.06 0.15
CA ILE A 36 -0.89 -8.68 1.48
C ILE A 36 0.28 -9.57 1.92
N ASN A 37 0.25 -10.86 1.59
CA ASN A 37 1.34 -11.79 1.89
C ASN A 37 2.60 -11.48 1.09
N GLU A 38 2.46 -11.18 -0.19
CA GLU A 38 3.58 -10.96 -1.11
C GLU A 38 4.26 -9.59 -0.94
N VAL A 39 3.47 -8.52 -0.74
CA VAL A 39 4.02 -7.17 -0.59
C VAL A 39 4.72 -7.03 0.77
N PRO A 40 6.05 -6.82 0.79
CA PRO A 40 6.83 -6.81 2.03
C PRO A 40 6.60 -5.52 2.83
N ARG A 41 5.57 -5.50 3.68
CA ARG A 41 5.16 -4.31 4.43
C ARG A 41 6.30 -3.69 5.25
N HIS A 42 7.25 -4.46 5.73
CA HIS A 42 8.37 -3.98 6.56
C HIS A 42 9.29 -3.00 5.85
N ILE A 43 9.35 -2.99 4.51
CA ILE A 43 10.14 -2.00 3.77
C ILE A 43 9.45 -0.63 3.67
N PHE A 44 8.16 -0.54 4.03
CA PHE A 44 7.36 0.68 3.97
C PHE A 44 7.32 1.46 5.29
N VAL A 45 7.96 0.96 6.33
CA VAL A 45 8.17 1.63 7.61
C VAL A 45 9.65 1.93 7.82
N ASP A 46 9.97 2.74 8.83
CA ASP A 46 11.35 2.96 9.21
C ASP A 46 11.94 1.67 9.83
N GLU A 47 13.26 1.48 9.67
CA GLU A 47 13.95 0.27 10.12
C GLU A 47 13.70 -0.06 11.60
N ALA A 48 13.64 0.97 12.44
CA ALA A 48 13.33 0.83 13.87
C ALA A 48 11.94 0.19 14.14
N LEU A 49 11.01 0.28 13.19
CA LEU A 49 9.65 -0.24 13.28
C LEU A 49 9.44 -1.52 12.44
N ALA A 50 10.45 -1.97 11.70
CA ALA A 50 10.33 -3.10 10.79
C ALA A 50 9.80 -4.38 11.48
N GLN A 51 10.23 -4.63 12.72
CA GLN A 51 9.78 -5.79 13.51
C GLN A 51 8.29 -5.76 13.85
N ARG A 52 7.68 -4.56 13.87
CA ARG A 52 6.26 -4.35 14.15
C ARG A 52 5.40 -4.27 12.90
N ALA A 53 6.01 -4.31 11.72
CA ALA A 53 5.32 -4.08 10.45
C ALA A 53 4.15 -5.04 10.19
N TYR A 54 4.16 -6.22 10.78
CA TYR A 54 3.12 -7.25 10.63
C TYR A 54 2.17 -7.36 11.83
N GLU A 55 2.25 -6.42 12.79
CA GLU A 55 1.18 -6.18 13.75
C GLU A 55 -0.02 -5.57 13.02
N ASP A 56 -1.23 -5.93 13.41
CA ASP A 56 -2.44 -5.34 12.81
C ASP A 56 -2.77 -3.99 13.45
N THR A 57 -1.89 -3.03 13.23
CA THR A 57 -1.98 -1.66 13.73
C THR A 57 -1.40 -0.66 12.73
N SER A 58 -1.79 0.61 12.85
CA SER A 58 -1.12 1.70 12.15
C SER A 58 0.24 1.99 12.79
N LEU A 59 1.21 2.42 11.98
CA LEU A 59 2.55 2.78 12.44
C LEU A 59 2.94 4.15 11.87
N PRO A 60 3.73 4.96 12.60
CA PRO A 60 4.20 6.24 12.09
C PRO A 60 5.19 6.06 10.93
N ILE A 61 5.11 6.95 9.93
CA ILE A 61 6.02 7.02 8.80
C ILE A 61 6.74 8.38 8.69
N GLY A 62 6.67 9.17 9.74
CA GLY A 62 7.16 10.56 9.79
C GLY A 62 6.10 11.56 9.32
N PHE A 63 6.41 12.84 9.45
CA PHE A 63 5.58 13.97 9.02
C PHE A 63 4.15 13.96 9.59
N ASN A 64 3.96 13.43 10.79
CA ASN A 64 2.64 13.18 11.41
C ASN A 64 1.70 12.32 10.54
N GLN A 65 2.27 11.45 9.70
CA GLN A 65 1.54 10.50 8.88
C GLN A 65 1.77 9.07 9.35
N THR A 66 0.87 8.18 8.98
CA THR A 66 0.93 6.77 9.34
C THR A 66 0.74 5.88 8.11
N ILE A 67 1.33 4.69 8.15
CA ILE A 67 0.89 3.59 7.31
C ILE A 67 -0.37 2.99 7.92
N SER A 68 -1.41 2.82 7.12
CA SER A 68 -2.70 2.28 7.60
C SER A 68 -2.55 0.86 8.15
N GLN A 69 -3.38 0.53 9.12
CA GLN A 69 -3.50 -0.82 9.68
C GLN A 69 -3.69 -1.86 8.56
N PRO A 70 -3.03 -3.02 8.61
CA PRO A 70 -3.16 -4.06 7.58
C PRO A 70 -4.59 -4.47 7.27
N PHE A 71 -5.45 -4.61 8.28
CA PHE A 71 -6.87 -4.90 8.08
C PHE A 71 -7.57 -3.84 7.22
N ILE A 72 -7.31 -2.55 7.48
CA ILE A 72 -7.89 -1.45 6.71
C ILE A 72 -7.43 -1.49 5.24
N VAL A 73 -6.13 -1.72 5.01
CA VAL A 73 -5.58 -1.88 3.65
C VAL A 73 -6.26 -3.04 2.91
N ALA A 74 -6.38 -4.18 3.56
CA ALA A 74 -7.02 -5.36 2.97
C ALA A 74 -8.51 -5.12 2.67
N LEU A 75 -9.24 -4.50 3.62
CA LEU A 75 -10.67 -4.20 3.47
C LEU A 75 -10.92 -3.22 2.33
N MET A 76 -10.18 -2.11 2.28
CA MET A 76 -10.29 -1.12 1.22
C MET A 76 -9.99 -1.75 -0.15
N THR A 77 -8.97 -2.59 -0.23
CA THR A 77 -8.64 -3.32 -1.47
C THR A 77 -9.75 -4.29 -1.86
N GLN A 78 -10.31 -5.06 -0.92
CA GLN A 78 -11.41 -6.00 -1.18
C GLN A 78 -12.65 -5.29 -1.72
N ILE A 79 -13.05 -4.15 -1.11
CA ILE A 79 -14.19 -3.35 -1.56
C ILE A 79 -13.93 -2.77 -2.97
N LEU A 80 -12.72 -2.28 -3.21
CA LEU A 80 -12.33 -1.75 -4.51
C LEU A 80 -12.45 -2.79 -5.62
N LEU A 81 -12.12 -4.06 -5.34
CA LEU A 81 -12.20 -5.13 -6.34
C LEU A 81 -13.62 -5.50 -6.76
N GLU A 82 -14.66 -5.11 -6.00
CA GLU A 82 -16.07 -5.33 -6.41
C GLU A 82 -16.40 -4.65 -7.73
N VAL A 83 -15.78 -3.52 -8.05
CA VAL A 83 -15.97 -2.79 -9.31
C VAL A 83 -14.94 -3.13 -10.39
N LYS A 84 -13.93 -3.96 -10.08
CA LYS A 84 -12.85 -4.39 -11.00
C LYS A 84 -12.24 -3.22 -11.78
N PRO A 85 -11.70 -2.20 -11.11
CA PRO A 85 -11.22 -1.00 -11.77
C PRO A 85 -9.97 -1.29 -12.59
N ARG A 86 -9.86 -0.65 -13.76
CA ARG A 86 -8.65 -0.71 -14.61
C ARG A 86 -7.72 0.48 -14.34
N VAL A 87 -8.30 1.66 -14.12
CA VAL A 87 -7.57 2.91 -13.86
C VAL A 87 -8.01 3.47 -12.51
N VAL A 88 -7.08 3.56 -11.56
CA VAL A 88 -7.35 3.97 -10.19
C VAL A 88 -6.60 5.25 -9.86
N LEU A 89 -7.25 6.16 -9.15
CA LEU A 89 -6.63 7.31 -8.48
C LEU A 89 -6.55 7.05 -6.98
N GLU A 90 -5.34 7.10 -6.41
CA GLU A 90 -5.11 7.12 -4.97
C GLU A 90 -4.75 8.53 -4.52
N VAL A 91 -5.40 9.01 -3.47
CA VAL A 91 -5.10 10.29 -2.83
C VAL A 91 -4.52 10.02 -1.45
N GLY A 92 -3.25 10.43 -1.24
CA GLY A 92 -2.50 10.15 -0.02
C GLY A 92 -1.63 8.90 -0.14
N THR A 93 -0.59 8.95 -0.97
CA THR A 93 0.36 7.84 -1.18
C THR A 93 1.01 7.37 0.13
N GLY A 94 1.35 8.31 1.00
CA GLY A 94 2.02 8.05 2.28
C GLY A 94 3.31 7.25 2.10
N SER A 95 3.36 6.06 2.71
CA SER A 95 4.52 5.15 2.58
C SER A 95 4.63 4.49 1.20
N GLY A 96 3.53 4.43 0.42
CA GLY A 96 3.40 3.68 -0.82
C GLY A 96 2.94 2.23 -0.63
N TYR A 97 2.58 1.79 0.58
CA TYR A 97 2.18 0.40 0.83
C TYR A 97 0.85 0.05 0.17
N GLN A 98 -0.19 0.88 0.38
CA GLN A 98 -1.48 0.70 -0.31
C GLN A 98 -1.30 0.75 -1.83
N THR A 99 -0.48 1.68 -2.33
CA THR A 99 -0.11 1.80 -3.75
C THR A 99 0.47 0.48 -4.28
N ALA A 100 1.41 -0.12 -3.55
CA ALA A 100 2.03 -1.39 -3.94
C ALA A 100 1.04 -2.57 -3.93
N VAL A 101 0.10 -2.59 -2.97
CA VAL A 101 -0.96 -3.62 -2.94
C VAL A 101 -1.92 -3.43 -4.12
N LEU A 102 -2.41 -2.20 -4.34
CA LEU A 102 -3.36 -1.89 -5.42
C LEU A 102 -2.80 -2.11 -6.81
N SER A 103 -1.49 -1.90 -7.01
CA SER A 103 -0.84 -2.10 -8.31
C SER A 103 -1.00 -3.51 -8.87
N LYS A 104 -1.31 -4.49 -8.02
CA LYS A 104 -1.58 -5.88 -8.44
C LYS A 104 -2.97 -6.10 -9.04
N PHE A 105 -3.85 -5.11 -8.95
CA PHE A 105 -5.28 -5.26 -9.25
C PHE A 105 -5.81 -4.30 -10.30
N CYS A 106 -4.97 -3.44 -10.86
CA CYS A 106 -5.39 -2.50 -11.90
C CYS A 106 -4.34 -2.41 -13.01
N ASP A 107 -4.76 -1.96 -14.18
CA ASP A 107 -3.85 -1.77 -15.31
C ASP A 107 -2.93 -0.56 -15.05
N GLN A 108 -3.50 0.52 -14.49
CA GLN A 108 -2.78 1.75 -14.20
C GLN A 108 -3.25 2.36 -12.87
N LEU A 109 -2.29 2.74 -12.04
CA LEU A 109 -2.52 3.42 -10.77
C LEU A 109 -1.82 4.78 -10.78
N TYR A 110 -2.58 5.81 -10.50
CA TYR A 110 -2.07 7.15 -10.25
C TYR A 110 -2.23 7.47 -8.76
N SER A 111 -1.17 7.96 -8.14
CA SER A 111 -1.20 8.31 -6.72
C SER A 111 -0.68 9.72 -6.51
N VAL A 112 -1.34 10.51 -5.67
CA VAL A 112 -0.92 11.87 -5.34
C VAL A 112 -0.54 11.96 -3.86
N GLU A 113 0.54 12.68 -3.59
CA GLU A 113 1.08 12.92 -2.24
C GLU A 113 1.60 14.35 -2.15
N ARG A 114 1.17 15.07 -1.12
CA ARG A 114 1.58 16.47 -0.89
C ARG A 114 2.95 16.62 -0.23
N ILE A 115 3.44 15.58 0.45
CA ILE A 115 4.72 15.63 1.18
C ILE A 115 5.83 15.08 0.28
N SER A 116 6.68 15.97 -0.20
CA SER A 116 7.76 15.67 -1.16
C SER A 116 8.67 14.53 -0.72
N ASP A 117 9.00 14.44 0.58
CA ASP A 117 9.90 13.41 1.08
C ASP A 117 9.22 12.03 1.12
N LEU A 118 7.90 11.98 1.37
CA LEU A 118 7.14 10.74 1.22
C LEU A 118 7.06 10.30 -0.24
N VAL A 119 6.86 11.23 -1.18
CA VAL A 119 6.91 10.94 -2.63
C VAL A 119 8.23 10.28 -3.02
N LYS A 120 9.36 10.84 -2.58
CA LYS A 120 10.70 10.29 -2.89
C LYS A 120 10.87 8.88 -2.34
N LYS A 121 10.54 8.68 -1.05
CA LYS A 121 10.63 7.37 -0.38
C LYS A 121 9.71 6.34 -1.06
N ALA A 122 8.46 6.69 -1.33
CA ALA A 122 7.50 5.79 -1.96
C ALA A 122 7.94 5.38 -3.38
N ARG A 123 8.38 6.33 -4.21
CA ARG A 123 8.94 6.02 -5.54
C ARG A 123 10.13 5.06 -5.47
N GLN A 124 11.03 5.25 -4.51
CA GLN A 124 12.17 4.36 -4.31
C GLN A 124 11.74 2.94 -3.96
N ARG A 125 10.74 2.80 -3.07
CA ARG A 125 10.19 1.50 -2.65
C ARG A 125 9.48 0.77 -3.79
N LEU A 126 8.65 1.47 -4.58
CA LEU A 126 7.98 0.89 -5.75
C LEU A 126 8.99 0.41 -6.80
N ARG A 127 10.05 1.17 -7.06
CA ARG A 127 11.15 0.73 -7.95
C ARG A 127 11.85 -0.52 -7.43
N ALA A 128 12.11 -0.59 -6.11
CA ALA A 128 12.74 -1.77 -5.50
C ALA A 128 11.89 -3.04 -5.64
N LEU A 129 10.57 -2.88 -5.78
CA LEU A 129 9.61 -3.95 -6.01
C LEU A 129 9.31 -4.18 -7.51
N SER A 130 9.97 -3.46 -8.41
CA SER A 130 9.72 -3.51 -9.86
C SER A 130 8.25 -3.23 -10.22
N ILE A 131 7.61 -2.31 -9.50
CA ILE A 131 6.25 -1.85 -9.78
C ILE A 131 6.34 -0.69 -10.76
N ASP A 132 5.86 -0.87 -11.97
CA ASP A 132 5.94 0.06 -13.10
C ASP A 132 4.59 0.64 -13.54
N ASN A 133 3.48 0.03 -13.13
CA ASN A 133 2.12 0.48 -13.43
C ASN A 133 1.54 1.47 -12.38
N ALA A 134 2.34 1.94 -11.43
CA ALA A 134 1.96 2.92 -10.44
C ALA A 134 2.83 4.19 -10.55
N ILE A 135 2.19 5.32 -10.80
CA ILE A 135 2.87 6.62 -10.96
C ILE A 135 2.46 7.54 -9.81
N ILE A 136 3.46 8.03 -9.06
CA ILE A 136 3.22 8.94 -7.93
C ILE A 136 3.49 10.38 -8.37
N TYR A 137 2.54 11.27 -8.11
CA TYR A 137 2.65 12.70 -8.34
C TYR A 137 2.81 13.46 -7.01
N HIS A 138 3.71 14.44 -7.02
CA HIS A 138 3.80 15.41 -5.93
C HIS A 138 2.77 16.51 -6.20
N SER A 139 1.61 16.41 -5.56
CA SER A 139 0.50 17.35 -5.73
C SER A 139 -0.41 17.33 -4.50
N ASP A 140 -1.20 18.37 -4.33
CA ASP A 140 -2.28 18.37 -3.34
C ASP A 140 -3.44 17.52 -3.89
N GLY A 141 -3.90 16.58 -3.07
CA GLY A 141 -5.02 15.71 -3.42
C GLY A 141 -6.35 16.45 -3.63
N PHE A 142 -6.47 17.66 -3.09
CA PHE A 142 -7.65 18.52 -3.30
C PHE A 142 -7.80 18.93 -4.78
N GLU A 143 -6.68 19.10 -5.50
CA GLU A 143 -6.69 19.44 -6.92
C GLU A 143 -7.02 18.23 -7.82
N GLY A 144 -7.03 17.01 -7.24
CA GLY A 144 -7.16 15.79 -8.02
C GLY A 144 -5.99 15.58 -8.98
N LEU A 145 -6.25 14.87 -10.07
CA LEU A 145 -5.27 14.64 -11.15
C LEU A 145 -6.00 14.55 -12.50
N GLU A 146 -6.59 15.64 -12.93
CA GLU A 146 -7.43 15.73 -14.15
C GLU A 146 -6.71 15.25 -15.41
N LYS A 147 -5.38 15.45 -15.48
CA LYS A 147 -4.53 15.06 -16.61
C LYS A 147 -4.71 13.60 -17.07
N HIS A 148 -5.08 12.71 -16.16
CA HIS A 148 -5.19 11.27 -16.43
C HIS A 148 -6.63 10.75 -16.27
N ALA A 149 -7.59 11.65 -16.10
CA ALA A 149 -9.01 11.29 -16.03
C ALA A 149 -9.50 10.75 -17.41
N PRO A 150 -10.55 9.92 -17.45
CA PRO A 150 -11.36 9.47 -16.32
C PRO A 150 -10.71 8.33 -15.53
N TYR A 151 -11.11 8.18 -14.26
CA TYR A 151 -10.76 7.07 -13.40
C TYR A 151 -11.98 6.18 -13.17
N ASP A 152 -11.78 4.87 -13.07
CA ASP A 152 -12.85 3.94 -12.73
C ASP A 152 -13.21 4.02 -11.24
N LEU A 153 -12.20 4.39 -10.41
CA LEU A 153 -12.36 4.52 -8.98
C LEU A 153 -11.29 5.45 -8.39
N SER A 154 -11.65 6.15 -7.31
CA SER A 154 -10.68 6.86 -6.48
C SER A 154 -10.71 6.33 -5.04
N LEU A 155 -9.51 6.19 -4.46
CA LEU A 155 -9.29 5.84 -3.07
C LEU A 155 -8.65 7.02 -2.37
N ILE A 156 -9.23 7.47 -1.25
CA ILE A 156 -8.76 8.63 -0.49
C ILE A 156 -8.45 8.20 0.93
N HIS A 157 -7.20 8.44 1.35
CA HIS A 157 -6.79 8.30 2.75
C HIS A 157 -7.08 9.61 3.49
N ILE A 158 -7.85 9.51 4.55
CA ILE A 158 -8.27 10.66 5.38
C ILE A 158 -7.55 10.61 6.72
#